data_f1d3018a468387edf6d09c0db035c87b
#
_entry.id   f1d3018a468387edf6d09c0db035c87b
#
_cell.length_a   1.000
_cell.length_b   1.000
_cell.length_c   1.000
_cell.angle_alpha   90.00
_cell.angle_beta   90.00
_cell.angle_gamma   90.00
#
_symmetry.space_group_name_H-M   'P 1'
#
loop_
_entity.id
_entity.type
_entity.pdbx_description
1 polymer ?
#
loop_
_entity_poly.entity_id
_entity_poly.type
_entity_poly.pdbx_seq_one_letter_code
_entity_poly.pdbx_strand_id
1 'polypeptide(L)'
;MAQIKKVAVVGAGTMGARIAVVMARGGYRVSLWSRSESTLDKARAIVESLGISELVEYTTSLEHCLADADLVSENVAEDVALKQRVLKDIEQQVSADCVITTNTSSVSITLLASALSQPQRLIGMHWFNPADTMPMIEIVLGEHTADDICQQVRDICQRLGKETITVNQDIPGFIINRLQYAMLREALYLVDAGIGSVEDVDRAVQRTLAPRWAAMGPMKLMDFAGLDTVEKVAGILLPSLDNSSQLPVWLKQKVAEGNLGAKSGEGFYSWTAETAAAAMRKRDETIRHLTGSDEDE
;
A
#
# COMPACT_ATOMS: atom_id res chain seq x y z
N MET A 1 -13.84 -20.84 14.29
CA MET A 1 -13.19 -20.42 13.04
C MET A 1 -11.95 -21.27 12.84
N ALA A 2 -11.68 -21.75 11.60
CA ALA A 2 -10.47 -22.51 11.32
C ALA A 2 -9.24 -21.60 11.49
N GLN A 3 -8.18 -22.15 12.06
CA GLN A 3 -6.92 -21.41 12.25
C GLN A 3 -6.22 -21.29 10.91
N ILE A 4 -5.98 -20.06 10.42
CA ILE A 4 -5.18 -19.82 9.21
C ILE A 4 -3.76 -20.30 9.45
N LYS A 5 -3.26 -21.16 8.56
CA LYS A 5 -1.93 -21.81 8.63
C LYS A 5 -1.14 -21.60 7.34
N LYS A 6 -1.82 -21.61 6.19
CA LYS A 6 -1.21 -21.44 4.87
C LYS A 6 -1.73 -20.20 4.17
N VAL A 7 -0.80 -19.39 3.66
CA VAL A 7 -1.07 -18.18 2.89
C VAL A 7 -0.54 -18.36 1.47
N ALA A 8 -1.40 -18.17 0.48
CA ALA A 8 -1.01 -18.08 -0.92
C ALA A 8 -0.85 -16.61 -1.32
N VAL A 9 0.32 -16.21 -1.78
CA VAL A 9 0.59 -14.87 -2.30
C VAL A 9 0.61 -14.94 -3.82
N VAL A 10 -0.39 -14.36 -4.46
CA VAL A 10 -0.60 -14.39 -5.91
C VAL A 10 -0.10 -13.11 -6.54
N GLY A 11 1.08 -13.19 -7.17
CA GLY A 11 1.79 -12.04 -7.73
C GLY A 11 3.10 -11.74 -6.98
N ALA A 12 4.24 -12.14 -7.57
CA ALA A 12 5.58 -12.03 -6.97
C ALA A 12 6.31 -10.73 -7.37
N GLY A 13 5.57 -9.62 -7.54
CA GLY A 13 6.17 -8.29 -7.66
C GLY A 13 6.82 -7.83 -6.36
N THR A 14 7.37 -6.61 -6.34
CA THR A 14 8.03 -6.04 -5.14
C THR A 14 7.14 -6.12 -3.89
N MET A 15 5.85 -5.80 -4.02
CA MET A 15 4.92 -5.88 -2.88
C MET A 15 4.65 -7.33 -2.47
N GLY A 16 4.32 -8.22 -3.42
CA GLY A 16 4.02 -9.62 -3.10
C GLY A 16 5.20 -10.35 -2.45
N ALA A 17 6.44 -10.10 -2.91
CA ALA A 17 7.63 -10.66 -2.28
C ALA A 17 7.78 -10.21 -0.81
N ARG A 18 7.60 -8.92 -0.52
CA ARG A 18 7.69 -8.37 0.85
C ARG A 18 6.52 -8.80 1.74
N ILE A 19 5.31 -8.91 1.18
CA ILE A 19 4.15 -9.46 1.88
C ILE A 19 4.39 -10.92 2.26
N ALA A 20 4.95 -11.74 1.34
CA ALA A 20 5.34 -13.11 1.63
C ALA A 20 6.34 -13.20 2.81
N VAL A 21 7.31 -12.27 2.88
CA VAL A 21 8.23 -12.15 4.01
C VAL A 21 7.48 -11.91 5.33
N VAL A 22 6.59 -10.92 5.35
CA VAL A 22 5.86 -10.56 6.58
C VAL A 22 4.98 -11.72 7.03
N MET A 23 4.27 -12.37 6.10
CA MET A 23 3.45 -13.55 6.40
C MET A 23 4.28 -14.71 6.97
N ALA A 24 5.43 -14.99 6.37
CA ALA A 24 6.33 -16.05 6.84
C ALA A 24 6.90 -15.74 8.24
N ARG A 25 7.31 -14.50 8.52
CA ARG A 25 7.74 -14.05 9.85
C ARG A 25 6.62 -14.17 10.88
N GLY A 26 5.36 -14.01 10.48
CA GLY A 26 4.18 -14.22 11.32
C GLY A 26 3.86 -15.70 11.59
N GLY A 27 4.70 -16.63 11.12
CA GLY A 27 4.58 -18.08 11.36
C GLY A 27 3.63 -18.80 10.41
N TYR A 28 3.26 -18.19 9.29
CA TYR A 28 2.45 -18.84 8.26
C TYR A 28 3.33 -19.62 7.27
N ARG A 29 2.83 -20.75 6.76
CA ARG A 29 3.40 -21.37 5.55
C ARG A 29 3.02 -20.53 4.36
N VAL A 30 3.98 -20.11 3.53
CA VAL A 30 3.75 -19.20 2.43
C VAL A 30 4.12 -19.85 1.11
N SER A 31 3.18 -19.82 0.15
CA SER A 31 3.46 -20.12 -1.26
C SER A 31 3.35 -18.83 -2.07
N LEU A 32 4.41 -18.50 -2.81
CA LEU A 32 4.49 -17.29 -3.63
C LEU A 32 4.44 -17.67 -5.11
N TRP A 33 3.43 -17.14 -5.80
CA TRP A 33 3.19 -17.45 -7.21
C TRP A 33 3.52 -16.29 -8.14
N SER A 34 4.11 -16.64 -9.30
CA SER A 34 4.19 -15.77 -10.47
C SER A 34 4.06 -16.56 -11.76
N ARG A 35 3.59 -15.91 -12.82
CA ARG A 35 3.52 -16.52 -14.16
C ARG A 35 4.90 -16.85 -14.77
N SER A 36 5.98 -16.23 -14.29
CA SER A 36 7.31 -16.40 -14.84
C SER A 36 8.36 -16.66 -13.78
N GLU A 37 9.28 -17.56 -14.07
CA GLU A 37 10.43 -17.88 -13.22
C GLU A 37 11.32 -16.65 -13.00
N SER A 38 11.51 -15.83 -14.04
CA SER A 38 12.33 -14.61 -13.92
C SER A 38 11.78 -13.58 -12.93
N THR A 39 10.46 -13.57 -12.68
CA THR A 39 9.86 -12.75 -11.62
C THR A 39 10.06 -13.39 -10.26
N LEU A 40 9.96 -14.72 -10.16
CA LEU A 40 10.25 -15.46 -8.94
C LEU A 40 11.72 -15.31 -8.52
N ASP A 41 12.67 -15.31 -9.46
CA ASP A 41 14.08 -15.08 -9.16
C ASP A 41 14.35 -13.71 -8.54
N LYS A 42 13.67 -12.66 -9.04
CA LYS A 42 13.72 -11.33 -8.44
C LYS A 42 13.08 -11.30 -7.03
N ALA A 43 11.99 -12.03 -6.87
CA ALA A 43 11.33 -12.14 -5.56
C ALA A 43 12.22 -12.91 -4.56
N ARG A 44 12.89 -14.00 -4.99
CA ARG A 44 13.87 -14.72 -4.15
C ARG A 44 14.96 -13.79 -3.65
N ALA A 45 15.54 -12.97 -4.52
CA ALA A 45 16.58 -12.02 -4.12
C ALA A 45 16.08 -11.01 -3.06
N ILE A 46 14.82 -10.57 -3.14
CA ILE A 46 14.20 -9.71 -2.11
C ILE A 46 14.05 -10.50 -0.80
N VAL A 47 13.48 -11.71 -0.85
CA VAL A 47 13.23 -12.55 0.33
C VAL A 47 14.53 -12.94 1.02
N GLU A 48 15.57 -13.31 0.26
CA GLU A 48 16.91 -13.62 0.75
C GLU A 48 17.55 -12.42 1.44
N SER A 49 17.45 -11.23 0.86
CA SER A 49 17.96 -10.00 1.47
C SER A 49 17.31 -9.67 2.82
N LEU A 50 16.13 -10.24 3.09
CA LEU A 50 15.38 -10.08 4.34
C LEU A 50 15.52 -11.29 5.29
N GLY A 51 16.36 -12.29 4.94
CA GLY A 51 16.82 -13.33 5.87
C GLY A 51 15.86 -14.50 6.14
N ILE A 52 14.88 -14.77 5.23
CA ILE A 52 13.85 -15.80 5.45
C ILE A 52 13.55 -16.70 4.24
N SER A 53 14.55 -16.94 3.41
CA SER A 53 14.39 -17.70 2.14
C SER A 53 13.79 -19.11 2.31
N GLU A 54 14.04 -19.78 3.42
CA GLU A 54 13.60 -21.17 3.68
C GLU A 54 12.10 -21.27 4.04
N LEU A 55 11.43 -20.14 4.36
CA LEU A 55 10.04 -20.13 4.82
C LEU A 55 9.03 -19.86 3.69
N VAL A 56 9.52 -19.56 2.48
CA VAL A 56 8.68 -19.22 1.33
C VAL A 56 8.89 -20.23 0.22
N GLU A 57 7.81 -20.89 -0.18
CA GLU A 57 7.76 -21.75 -1.36
C GLU A 57 7.47 -20.93 -2.61
N TYR A 58 8.17 -21.21 -3.73
CA TYR A 58 8.02 -20.49 -4.99
C TYR A 58 7.46 -21.41 -6.07
N THR A 59 6.48 -20.95 -6.81
CA THR A 59 5.86 -21.77 -7.86
C THR A 59 5.31 -20.94 -9.01
N THR A 60 5.36 -21.49 -10.22
CA THR A 60 4.66 -20.96 -11.40
C THR A 60 3.30 -21.63 -11.62
N SER A 61 2.95 -22.67 -10.85
CA SER A 61 1.61 -23.28 -10.85
C SER A 61 0.69 -22.57 -9.88
N LEU A 62 -0.38 -21.94 -10.38
CA LEU A 62 -1.39 -21.32 -9.55
C LEU A 62 -2.11 -22.35 -8.68
N GLU A 63 -2.43 -23.51 -9.23
CA GLU A 63 -3.06 -24.64 -8.52
C GLU A 63 -2.21 -25.08 -7.32
N HIS A 64 -0.91 -25.26 -7.52
CA HIS A 64 0.00 -25.62 -6.43
C HIS A 64 0.09 -24.53 -5.35
N CYS A 65 0.14 -23.28 -5.75
CA CYS A 65 0.14 -22.15 -4.81
C CYS A 65 -1.10 -22.12 -3.93
N LEU A 66 -2.26 -22.34 -4.53
CA LEU A 66 -3.57 -22.27 -3.89
C LEU A 66 -3.96 -23.53 -3.10
N ALA A 67 -3.29 -24.68 -3.34
CA ALA A 67 -3.60 -25.94 -2.67
C ALA A 67 -3.57 -25.74 -1.14
N ASP A 68 -4.66 -26.09 -0.45
CA ASP A 68 -4.84 -25.97 0.99
C ASP A 68 -4.60 -24.56 1.57
N ALA A 69 -4.78 -23.50 0.77
CA ALA A 69 -4.66 -22.12 1.24
C ALA A 69 -5.87 -21.74 2.12
N ASP A 70 -5.59 -21.22 3.32
CA ASP A 70 -6.58 -20.67 4.23
C ASP A 70 -6.82 -19.17 3.95
N LEU A 71 -5.80 -18.50 3.40
CA LEU A 71 -5.84 -17.09 3.00
C LEU A 71 -5.11 -16.91 1.68
N VAL A 72 -5.69 -16.11 0.79
CA VAL A 72 -5.04 -15.67 -0.44
C VAL A 72 -4.82 -14.15 -0.39
N SER A 73 -3.59 -13.73 -0.71
CA SER A 73 -3.24 -12.32 -0.93
C SER A 73 -2.98 -12.07 -2.43
N GLU A 74 -3.92 -11.40 -3.10
CA GLU A 74 -3.81 -11.04 -4.51
C GLU A 74 -2.97 -9.77 -4.67
N ASN A 75 -1.90 -9.84 -5.47
CA ASN A 75 -0.92 -8.78 -5.70
C ASN A 75 -0.55 -8.64 -7.20
N VAL A 76 -1.45 -8.97 -8.11
CA VAL A 76 -1.20 -8.79 -9.54
C VAL A 76 -1.30 -7.31 -9.94
N ALA A 77 -0.92 -7.00 -11.20
CA ALA A 77 -0.92 -5.62 -11.70
C ALA A 77 -2.29 -4.93 -11.54
N GLU A 78 -2.27 -3.61 -11.37
CA GLU A 78 -3.45 -2.77 -11.09
C GLU A 78 -4.28 -2.58 -12.37
N ASP A 79 -4.90 -3.66 -12.81
CA ASP A 79 -5.82 -3.72 -13.95
C ASP A 79 -7.09 -4.47 -13.54
N VAL A 80 -8.25 -3.84 -13.70
CA VAL A 80 -9.54 -4.37 -13.24
C VAL A 80 -9.85 -5.73 -13.85
N ALA A 81 -9.72 -5.86 -15.18
CA ALA A 81 -10.06 -7.09 -15.88
C ALA A 81 -9.12 -8.24 -15.52
N LEU A 82 -7.83 -7.93 -15.34
CA LEU A 82 -6.84 -8.91 -14.88
C LEU A 82 -7.16 -9.38 -13.45
N LYS A 83 -7.39 -8.44 -12.53
CA LYS A 83 -7.72 -8.75 -11.12
C LYS A 83 -9.00 -9.58 -11.01
N GLN A 84 -10.07 -9.19 -11.70
CA GLN A 84 -11.33 -9.94 -11.70
C GLN A 84 -11.16 -11.37 -12.24
N ARG A 85 -10.39 -11.55 -13.32
CA ARG A 85 -10.09 -12.88 -13.85
C ARG A 85 -9.30 -13.73 -12.87
N VAL A 86 -8.22 -13.17 -12.29
CA VAL A 86 -7.38 -13.88 -11.32
C VAL A 86 -8.16 -14.22 -10.05
N LEU A 87 -8.97 -13.29 -9.53
CA LEU A 87 -9.81 -13.53 -8.35
C LEU A 87 -10.84 -14.64 -8.60
N LYS A 88 -11.43 -14.69 -9.79
CA LYS A 88 -12.34 -15.77 -10.19
C LYS A 88 -11.61 -17.12 -10.28
N ASP A 89 -10.39 -17.14 -10.85
CA ASP A 89 -9.58 -18.36 -10.92
C ASP A 89 -9.17 -18.84 -9.52
N ILE A 90 -8.88 -17.92 -8.60
CA ILE A 90 -8.61 -18.20 -7.19
C ILE A 90 -9.84 -18.82 -6.53
N GLU A 91 -11.00 -18.16 -6.64
CA GLU A 91 -12.24 -18.62 -6.01
C GLU A 91 -12.61 -20.05 -6.37
N GLN A 92 -12.36 -20.46 -7.62
CA GLN A 92 -12.66 -21.81 -8.12
C GLN A 92 -11.74 -22.91 -7.55
N GLN A 93 -10.58 -22.54 -7.01
CA GLN A 93 -9.54 -23.49 -6.58
C GLN A 93 -9.34 -23.55 -5.08
N VAL A 94 -9.87 -22.60 -4.32
CA VAL A 94 -9.74 -22.58 -2.86
C VAL A 94 -11.02 -23.06 -2.16
N SER A 95 -10.90 -23.48 -0.91
CA SER A 95 -12.05 -23.89 -0.10
C SER A 95 -13.06 -22.73 0.10
N ALA A 96 -14.31 -23.06 0.40
CA ALA A 96 -15.35 -22.06 0.66
C ALA A 96 -15.02 -21.16 1.89
N ASP A 97 -14.22 -21.67 2.82
CA ASP A 97 -13.82 -20.94 4.05
C ASP A 97 -12.54 -20.12 3.86
N CYS A 98 -11.90 -20.18 2.70
CA CYS A 98 -10.69 -19.42 2.42
C CYS A 98 -10.98 -17.93 2.32
N VAL A 99 -10.24 -17.12 3.06
CA VAL A 99 -10.29 -15.66 2.99
C VAL A 99 -9.55 -15.17 1.75
N ILE A 100 -10.17 -14.33 0.94
CA ILE A 100 -9.53 -13.75 -0.25
C ILE A 100 -9.28 -12.27 0.00
N THR A 101 -8.02 -11.85 -0.06
CA THR A 101 -7.64 -10.45 0.10
C THR A 101 -7.04 -9.92 -1.21
N THR A 102 -7.22 -8.63 -1.47
CA THR A 102 -6.58 -7.93 -2.59
C THR A 102 -5.76 -6.75 -2.07
N ASN A 103 -4.56 -6.58 -2.61
CA ASN A 103 -3.66 -5.45 -2.30
C ASN A 103 -3.83 -4.30 -3.32
N THR A 104 -5.00 -4.16 -3.90
CA THR A 104 -5.28 -3.02 -4.79
C THR A 104 -5.14 -1.70 -4.02
N SER A 105 -4.62 -0.67 -4.70
CA SER A 105 -4.47 0.69 -4.15
C SER A 105 -5.58 1.63 -4.60
N SER A 106 -6.31 1.30 -5.66
CA SER A 106 -7.20 2.24 -6.33
C SER A 106 -8.47 1.63 -6.90
N VAL A 107 -8.50 0.32 -7.11
CA VAL A 107 -9.68 -0.37 -7.66
C VAL A 107 -10.68 -0.67 -6.55
N SER A 108 -11.96 -0.39 -6.80
CA SER A 108 -13.05 -0.70 -5.88
C SER A 108 -13.11 -2.19 -5.56
N ILE A 109 -13.16 -2.52 -4.26
CA ILE A 109 -13.34 -3.89 -3.77
C ILE A 109 -14.69 -4.44 -4.24
N THR A 110 -15.74 -3.63 -4.18
CA THR A 110 -17.09 -3.96 -4.68
C THR A 110 -17.06 -4.33 -6.15
N LEU A 111 -16.35 -3.54 -6.98
CA LEU A 111 -16.18 -3.84 -8.40
C LEU A 111 -15.41 -5.14 -8.63
N LEU A 112 -14.36 -5.41 -7.86
CA LEU A 112 -13.63 -6.69 -7.97
C LEU A 112 -14.49 -7.86 -7.53
N ALA A 113 -15.23 -7.70 -6.43
CA ALA A 113 -16.11 -8.72 -5.86
C ALA A 113 -17.26 -9.10 -6.80
N SER A 114 -17.69 -8.22 -7.72
CA SER A 114 -18.74 -8.50 -8.68
C SER A 114 -18.43 -9.65 -9.66
N ALA A 115 -17.18 -10.03 -9.79
CA ALA A 115 -16.74 -11.18 -10.58
C ALA A 115 -16.81 -12.53 -9.84
N LEU A 116 -17.05 -12.51 -8.52
CA LEU A 116 -17.06 -13.69 -7.66
C LEU A 116 -18.47 -14.23 -7.44
N SER A 117 -18.54 -15.54 -7.21
CA SER A 117 -19.78 -16.23 -6.81
C SER A 117 -20.10 -16.00 -5.33
N GLN A 118 -19.09 -15.78 -4.52
CA GLN A 118 -19.16 -15.51 -3.09
C GLN A 118 -18.45 -14.19 -2.76
N PRO A 119 -19.00 -13.04 -3.14
CA PRO A 119 -18.37 -11.72 -3.00
C PRO A 119 -18.09 -11.34 -1.55
N GLN A 120 -18.82 -11.94 -0.59
CA GLN A 120 -18.64 -11.68 0.84
C GLN A 120 -17.29 -12.11 1.40
N ARG A 121 -16.53 -12.97 0.69
CA ARG A 121 -15.19 -13.43 1.09
C ARG A 121 -14.05 -12.50 0.69
N LEU A 122 -14.35 -11.54 -0.19
CA LEU A 122 -13.33 -10.60 -0.66
C LEU A 122 -13.25 -9.37 0.22
N ILE A 123 -12.03 -9.01 0.57
CA ILE A 123 -11.72 -7.81 1.35
C ILE A 123 -10.43 -7.16 0.83
N GLY A 124 -10.33 -5.84 0.89
CA GLY A 124 -9.09 -5.13 0.66
C GLY A 124 -8.16 -5.27 1.87
N MET A 125 -6.92 -5.68 1.62
CA MET A 125 -5.83 -5.67 2.59
C MET A 125 -4.69 -4.89 1.95
N HIS A 126 -4.80 -3.56 2.07
CA HIS A 126 -3.93 -2.63 1.35
C HIS A 126 -2.67 -2.34 2.14
N TRP A 127 -1.56 -2.84 1.63
CA TRP A 127 -0.22 -2.69 2.18
C TRP A 127 0.50 -1.48 1.59
N PHE A 128 1.42 -0.92 2.36
CA PHE A 128 2.25 0.21 1.94
C PHE A 128 3.69 -0.23 1.71
N ASN A 129 4.34 0.39 0.72
CA ASN A 129 5.73 0.08 0.38
C ASN A 129 6.72 0.88 1.25
N PRO A 130 7.65 0.21 1.95
CA PRO A 130 7.92 -1.24 2.00
C PRO A 130 7.00 -1.98 2.99
N ALA A 131 6.41 -3.11 2.55
CA ALA A 131 5.41 -3.83 3.37
C ALA A 131 5.99 -4.41 4.67
N ASP A 132 7.26 -4.75 4.67
CA ASP A 132 7.99 -5.27 5.83
C ASP A 132 8.30 -4.20 6.88
N THR A 133 8.46 -2.95 6.46
CA THR A 133 8.81 -1.81 7.34
C THR A 133 7.59 -1.00 7.78
N MET A 134 6.61 -0.82 6.89
CA MET A 134 5.42 -0.02 7.20
C MET A 134 4.53 -0.72 8.23
N PRO A 135 4.19 -0.05 9.35
CA PRO A 135 3.43 -0.67 10.43
C PRO A 135 1.93 -0.80 10.14
N MET A 136 1.40 -0.01 9.18
CA MET A 136 -0.02 0.18 8.95
C MET A 136 -0.53 -0.58 7.74
N ILE A 137 -1.74 -1.16 7.85
CA ILE A 137 -2.53 -1.76 6.77
C ILE A 137 -3.92 -1.12 6.75
N GLU A 138 -4.42 -0.74 5.57
CA GLU A 138 -5.83 -0.40 5.39
C GLU A 138 -6.65 -1.67 5.12
N ILE A 139 -7.63 -1.95 5.97
CA ILE A 139 -8.66 -2.96 5.73
C ILE A 139 -9.82 -2.27 5.03
N VAL A 140 -10.07 -2.62 3.78
CA VAL A 140 -11.06 -1.94 2.94
C VAL A 140 -12.27 -2.85 2.71
N LEU A 141 -13.42 -2.40 3.17
CA LEU A 141 -14.68 -3.13 3.01
C LEU A 141 -15.29 -2.84 1.64
N GLY A 142 -15.60 -3.89 0.88
CA GLY A 142 -16.54 -3.79 -0.23
C GLY A 142 -17.99 -3.88 0.28
N GLU A 143 -18.95 -3.56 -0.58
CA GLU A 143 -20.39 -3.56 -0.24
C GLU A 143 -20.88 -4.90 0.32
N HIS A 144 -20.28 -6.01 -0.10
CA HIS A 144 -20.68 -7.36 0.28
C HIS A 144 -19.73 -8.03 1.29
N THR A 145 -18.61 -7.40 1.65
CA THR A 145 -17.64 -8.00 2.57
C THR A 145 -18.29 -8.36 3.90
N ALA A 146 -18.17 -9.62 4.32
CA ALA A 146 -18.76 -10.09 5.56
C ALA A 146 -17.96 -9.62 6.80
N ASP A 147 -18.66 -9.34 7.90
CA ASP A 147 -18.05 -8.84 9.14
C ASP A 147 -17.04 -9.80 9.74
N ASP A 148 -17.29 -11.11 9.65
CA ASP A 148 -16.41 -12.15 10.15
C ASP A 148 -15.11 -12.22 9.33
N ILE A 149 -15.15 -11.98 8.02
CA ILE A 149 -13.96 -11.85 7.17
C ILE A 149 -13.13 -10.64 7.59
N CYS A 150 -13.78 -9.50 7.85
CA CYS A 150 -13.10 -8.31 8.36
C CYS A 150 -12.39 -8.58 9.70
N GLN A 151 -13.06 -9.27 10.62
CA GLN A 151 -12.46 -9.62 11.90
C GLN A 151 -11.29 -10.59 11.76
N GLN A 152 -11.40 -11.61 10.91
CA GLN A 152 -10.31 -12.55 10.64
C GLN A 152 -9.06 -11.81 10.10
N VAL A 153 -9.23 -10.86 9.16
CA VAL A 153 -8.11 -10.09 8.61
C VAL A 153 -7.49 -9.16 9.68
N ARG A 154 -8.29 -8.56 10.56
CA ARG A 154 -7.76 -7.81 11.72
C ARG A 154 -6.91 -8.67 12.63
N ASP A 155 -7.38 -9.88 12.95
CA ASP A 155 -6.66 -10.81 13.83
C ASP A 155 -5.33 -11.25 13.20
N ILE A 156 -5.32 -11.44 11.87
CA ILE A 156 -4.09 -11.71 11.11
C ILE A 156 -3.13 -10.53 11.21
N CYS A 157 -3.60 -9.31 10.92
CA CYS A 157 -2.76 -8.11 11.01
C CYS A 157 -2.16 -7.94 12.41
N GLN A 158 -2.95 -8.13 13.45
CA GLN A 158 -2.48 -8.07 14.85
C GLN A 158 -1.38 -9.12 15.11
N ARG A 159 -1.55 -10.35 14.63
CA ARG A 159 -0.52 -11.40 14.75
C ARG A 159 0.76 -11.06 14.01
N LEU A 160 0.67 -10.33 12.89
CA LEU A 160 1.81 -9.85 12.12
C LEU A 160 2.46 -8.61 12.74
N GLY A 161 2.00 -8.12 13.90
CA GLY A 161 2.47 -6.87 14.50
C GLY A 161 2.10 -5.62 13.70
N LYS A 162 1.04 -5.71 12.86
CA LYS A 162 0.57 -4.58 12.03
C LYS A 162 -0.62 -3.90 12.68
N GLU A 163 -0.58 -2.58 12.73
CA GLU A 163 -1.73 -1.75 13.03
C GLU A 163 -2.71 -1.71 11.85
N THR A 164 -3.99 -1.50 12.13
CA THR A 164 -4.99 -1.43 11.06
C THR A 164 -5.90 -0.23 11.20
N ILE A 165 -6.28 0.35 10.07
CA ILE A 165 -7.42 1.24 9.95
C ILE A 165 -8.47 0.59 9.05
N THR A 166 -9.75 0.88 9.32
CA THR A 166 -10.85 0.34 8.51
C THR A 166 -11.42 1.42 7.61
N VAL A 167 -11.47 1.11 6.33
CA VAL A 167 -12.12 1.91 5.30
C VAL A 167 -13.52 1.34 5.07
N ASN A 168 -14.54 2.03 5.56
CA ASN A 168 -15.92 1.54 5.56
C ASN A 168 -16.60 1.60 4.18
N GLN A 169 -16.02 2.34 3.23
CA GLN A 169 -16.48 2.45 1.86
C GLN A 169 -15.29 2.48 0.92
N ASP A 170 -15.29 1.64 -0.08
CA ASP A 170 -14.20 1.45 -1.05
C ASP A 170 -14.15 2.56 -2.12
N ILE A 171 -14.04 3.80 -1.68
CA ILE A 171 -13.86 4.95 -2.58
C ILE A 171 -12.45 4.97 -3.18
N PRO A 172 -12.25 5.51 -4.40
CA PRO A 172 -10.94 5.55 -5.04
C PRO A 172 -9.86 6.18 -4.16
N GLY A 173 -8.76 5.44 -3.95
CA GLY A 173 -7.60 5.88 -3.14
C GLY A 173 -7.79 5.75 -1.62
N PHE A 174 -8.93 5.19 -1.16
CA PHE A 174 -9.22 4.88 0.24
C PHE A 174 -8.98 6.09 1.18
N ILE A 175 -8.31 5.94 2.32
CA ILE A 175 -7.99 7.06 3.23
C ILE A 175 -6.60 7.62 2.92
N ILE A 176 -5.57 6.78 2.94
CA ILE A 176 -4.17 7.25 2.91
C ILE A 176 -3.82 7.87 1.56
N ASN A 177 -4.14 7.19 0.44
CA ASN A 177 -3.86 7.76 -0.87
C ASN A 177 -4.66 9.03 -1.13
N ARG A 178 -5.88 9.14 -0.64
CA ARG A 178 -6.67 10.38 -0.77
C ARG A 178 -6.01 11.54 -0.06
N LEU A 179 -5.55 11.34 1.18
CA LEU A 179 -4.83 12.38 1.92
C LEU A 179 -3.52 12.77 1.23
N GLN A 180 -2.75 11.75 0.80
CA GLN A 180 -1.49 11.97 0.10
C GLN A 180 -1.67 12.73 -1.21
N TYR A 181 -2.64 12.35 -2.04
CA TYR A 181 -2.87 13.01 -3.32
C TYR A 181 -3.55 14.37 -3.21
N ALA A 182 -4.34 14.61 -2.16
CA ALA A 182 -4.83 15.96 -1.86
C ALA A 182 -3.67 16.91 -1.54
N MET A 183 -2.72 16.49 -0.71
CA MET A 183 -1.51 17.25 -0.43
C MET A 183 -0.61 17.40 -1.66
N LEU A 184 -0.43 16.33 -2.46
CA LEU A 184 0.36 16.38 -3.68
C LEU A 184 -0.22 17.38 -4.70
N ARG A 185 -1.54 17.42 -4.86
CA ARG A 185 -2.21 18.36 -5.76
C ARG A 185 -1.86 19.81 -5.41
N GLU A 186 -1.96 20.17 -4.14
CA GLU A 186 -1.60 21.51 -3.65
C GLU A 186 -0.09 21.76 -3.80
N ALA A 187 0.76 20.79 -3.50
CA ALA A 187 2.21 20.90 -3.69
C ALA A 187 2.59 21.19 -5.15
N LEU A 188 1.95 20.50 -6.10
CA LEU A 188 2.15 20.71 -7.54
C LEU A 188 1.69 22.11 -7.96
N TYR A 189 0.56 22.59 -7.43
CA TYR A 189 0.07 23.95 -7.68
C TYR A 189 1.05 25.02 -7.18
N LEU A 190 1.57 24.88 -5.97
CA LEU A 190 2.53 25.84 -5.39
C LEU A 190 3.80 25.97 -6.24
N VAL A 191 4.27 24.85 -6.80
CA VAL A 191 5.43 24.84 -7.72
C VAL A 191 5.07 25.46 -9.06
N ASP A 192 3.94 25.07 -9.65
CA ASP A 192 3.49 25.57 -10.97
C ASP A 192 3.25 27.09 -10.96
N ALA A 193 2.66 27.60 -9.88
CA ALA A 193 2.42 29.03 -9.68
C ALA A 193 3.67 29.82 -9.27
N GLY A 194 4.84 29.17 -9.12
CA GLY A 194 6.10 29.82 -8.73
C GLY A 194 6.10 30.37 -7.30
N ILE A 195 5.22 29.86 -6.42
CA ILE A 195 5.13 30.28 -5.01
C ILE A 195 6.30 29.71 -4.19
N GLY A 196 6.78 28.52 -4.55
CA GLY A 196 7.95 27.89 -3.93
C GLY A 196 8.63 26.93 -4.88
N SER A 197 9.90 26.61 -4.62
CA SER A 197 10.61 25.56 -5.35
C SER A 197 10.15 24.16 -4.88
N VAL A 198 10.46 23.12 -5.64
CA VAL A 198 10.23 21.72 -5.24
C VAL A 198 10.90 21.44 -3.90
N GLU A 199 12.13 21.91 -3.72
CA GLU A 199 12.91 21.74 -2.48
C GLU A 199 12.28 22.46 -1.29
N ASP A 200 11.69 23.64 -1.50
CA ASP A 200 11.04 24.40 -0.42
C ASP A 200 9.73 23.72 0.03
N VAL A 201 8.94 23.22 -0.92
CA VAL A 201 7.71 22.46 -0.62
C VAL A 201 8.05 21.18 0.17
N ASP A 202 9.03 20.41 -0.28
CA ASP A 202 9.47 19.21 0.44
C ASP A 202 10.01 19.54 1.84
N ARG A 203 10.81 20.61 1.95
CA ARG A 203 11.35 21.06 3.24
C ARG A 203 10.26 21.51 4.19
N ALA A 204 9.24 22.21 3.70
CA ALA A 204 8.09 22.65 4.50
C ALA A 204 7.34 21.46 5.11
N VAL A 205 7.10 20.41 4.30
CA VAL A 205 6.47 19.18 4.78
C VAL A 205 7.36 18.46 5.78
N GLN A 206 8.61 18.17 5.42
CA GLN A 206 9.53 17.37 6.23
C GLN A 206 9.86 18.03 7.59
N ARG A 207 9.93 19.36 7.66
CA ARG A 207 10.39 20.08 8.86
C ARG A 207 9.26 20.69 9.67
N THR A 208 8.02 20.67 9.18
CA THR A 208 6.92 21.32 9.85
C THR A 208 5.68 20.43 9.98
N LEU A 209 5.15 19.91 8.88
CA LEU A 209 3.91 19.13 8.91
C LEU A 209 4.16 17.70 9.41
N ALA A 210 5.10 16.98 8.80
CA ALA A 210 5.37 15.58 9.11
C ALA A 210 5.70 15.32 10.59
N PRO A 211 6.60 16.07 11.27
CA PRO A 211 6.87 15.84 12.68
C PRO A 211 5.65 16.01 13.59
N ARG A 212 4.81 17.01 13.32
CA ARG A 212 3.59 17.24 14.10
C ARG A 212 2.54 16.17 13.85
N TRP A 213 2.39 15.73 12.59
CA TRP A 213 1.45 14.68 12.22
C TRP A 213 1.88 13.30 12.69
N ALA A 214 3.18 13.02 12.73
CA ALA A 214 3.69 11.81 13.34
C ALA A 214 3.35 11.73 14.84
N ALA A 215 3.36 12.87 15.54
CA ALA A 215 3.06 12.92 16.97
C ALA A 215 1.55 12.76 17.27
N MET A 216 0.65 13.32 16.48
CA MET A 216 -0.78 13.32 16.83
C MET A 216 -1.76 13.29 15.66
N GLY A 217 -1.31 13.17 14.43
CA GLY A 217 -2.16 13.20 13.24
C GLY A 217 -2.82 14.57 12.95
N PRO A 218 -3.38 14.78 11.77
CA PRO A 218 -3.92 16.09 11.37
C PRO A 218 -5.17 16.49 12.16
N MET A 219 -6.11 15.58 12.42
CA MET A 219 -7.36 15.92 13.10
C MET A 219 -7.12 16.30 14.58
N LYS A 220 -6.33 15.48 15.29
CA LYS A 220 -5.99 15.75 16.70
C LYS A 220 -5.17 17.02 16.85
N LEU A 221 -4.31 17.34 15.88
CA LEU A 221 -3.55 18.59 15.87
C LEU A 221 -4.49 19.81 15.74
N MET A 222 -5.51 19.73 14.91
CA MET A 222 -6.49 20.81 14.72
C MET A 222 -7.42 20.96 15.94
N ASP A 223 -7.83 19.86 16.55
CA ASP A 223 -8.60 19.89 17.81
C ASP A 223 -7.79 20.58 18.92
N PHE A 224 -6.51 20.28 19.03
CA PHE A 224 -5.60 20.92 19.97
C PHE A 224 -5.39 22.42 19.71
N ALA A 225 -5.43 22.86 18.45
CA ALA A 225 -5.32 24.27 18.07
C ALA A 225 -6.60 25.09 18.34
N GLY A 226 -7.72 24.42 18.54
CA GLY A 226 -9.05 25.02 18.74
C GLY A 226 -9.86 25.11 17.45
N LEU A 227 -11.03 24.46 17.46
CA LEU A 227 -11.89 24.34 16.27
C LEU A 227 -12.44 25.68 15.79
N ASP A 228 -12.62 26.66 16.68
CA ASP A 228 -12.99 28.03 16.33
C ASP A 228 -11.91 28.76 15.51
N THR A 229 -10.64 28.48 15.82
CA THR A 229 -9.50 28.97 15.05
C THR A 229 -9.44 28.27 13.69
N VAL A 230 -9.63 26.96 13.68
CA VAL A 230 -9.66 26.16 12.45
C VAL A 230 -10.76 26.64 11.51
N GLU A 231 -11.98 26.89 12.01
CA GLU A 231 -13.10 27.42 11.23
C GLU A 231 -12.74 28.74 10.53
N LYS A 232 -12.19 29.69 11.28
CA LYS A 232 -11.79 31.00 10.74
C LYS A 232 -10.72 30.89 9.67
N VAL A 233 -9.67 30.10 9.92
CA VAL A 233 -8.55 29.90 8.99
C VAL A 233 -9.00 29.13 7.76
N ALA A 234 -9.78 28.07 7.93
CA ALA A 234 -10.33 27.27 6.84
C ALA A 234 -11.25 28.11 5.93
N GLY A 235 -12.05 29.02 6.48
CA GLY A 235 -12.88 29.93 5.71
C GLY A 235 -12.09 30.85 4.76
N ILE A 236 -10.84 31.15 5.10
CA ILE A 236 -9.92 31.94 4.25
C ILE A 236 -9.18 31.04 3.24
N LEU A 237 -8.66 29.91 3.70
CA LEU A 237 -7.74 29.08 2.89
C LEU A 237 -8.46 28.17 1.91
N LEU A 238 -9.51 27.45 2.33
CA LEU A 238 -10.19 26.46 1.48
C LEU A 238 -10.65 27.00 0.13
N PRO A 239 -11.19 28.25 0.02
CA PRO A 239 -11.58 28.79 -1.27
C PRO A 239 -10.41 29.08 -2.24
N SER A 240 -9.16 29.16 -1.71
CA SER A 240 -7.97 29.47 -2.48
C SER A 240 -7.10 28.27 -2.81
N LEU A 241 -7.37 27.12 -2.20
CA LEU A 241 -6.63 25.87 -2.50
C LEU A 241 -6.97 25.36 -3.89
N ASP A 242 -5.99 24.69 -4.51
CA ASP A 242 -6.19 24.06 -5.81
C ASP A 242 -7.25 22.95 -5.75
N ASN A 243 -8.21 22.98 -6.68
CA ASN A 243 -9.26 21.99 -6.82
C ASN A 243 -9.25 21.29 -8.19
N SER A 244 -8.13 21.41 -8.95
CA SER A 244 -8.01 20.81 -10.27
C SER A 244 -8.13 19.27 -10.20
N SER A 245 -8.77 18.71 -11.23
CA SER A 245 -8.85 17.26 -11.44
C SER A 245 -7.80 16.75 -12.42
N GLN A 246 -6.91 17.62 -12.88
CA GLN A 246 -5.89 17.33 -13.89
C GLN A 246 -4.50 17.60 -13.35
N LEU A 247 -3.55 16.76 -13.76
CA LEU A 247 -2.14 17.04 -13.49
C LEU A 247 -1.66 18.26 -14.30
N PRO A 248 -0.74 19.07 -13.76
CA PRO A 248 -0.12 20.17 -14.48
C PRO A 248 0.51 19.71 -15.79
N VAL A 249 0.48 20.59 -16.79
CA VAL A 249 1.02 20.28 -18.14
C VAL A 249 2.51 19.94 -18.08
N TRP A 250 3.29 20.68 -17.30
CA TRP A 250 4.72 20.45 -17.15
C TRP A 250 5.07 19.07 -16.58
N LEU A 251 4.22 18.52 -15.67
CA LEU A 251 4.43 17.18 -15.14
C LEU A 251 4.12 16.11 -16.19
N LYS A 252 3.05 16.28 -16.97
CA LYS A 252 2.74 15.39 -18.12
C LYS A 252 3.86 15.40 -19.15
N GLN A 253 4.45 16.57 -19.40
CA GLN A 253 5.58 16.73 -20.32
C GLN A 253 6.82 15.99 -19.82
N LYS A 254 7.20 16.14 -18.53
CA LYS A 254 8.30 15.36 -17.92
C LYS A 254 8.12 13.85 -18.14
N VAL A 255 6.91 13.34 -17.93
CA VAL A 255 6.61 11.92 -18.14
C VAL A 255 6.76 11.53 -19.62
N ALA A 256 6.27 12.34 -20.54
CA ALA A 256 6.39 12.10 -21.98
C ALA A 256 7.86 12.13 -22.48
N GLU A 257 8.71 12.93 -21.85
CA GLU A 257 10.16 13.02 -22.11
C GLU A 257 10.96 11.86 -21.47
N GLY A 258 10.31 10.99 -20.70
CA GLY A 258 10.98 9.88 -20.02
C GLY A 258 11.65 10.27 -18.69
N ASN A 259 11.41 11.47 -18.16
CA ASN A 259 11.89 11.95 -16.87
C ASN A 259 11.02 11.40 -15.74
N LEU A 260 11.23 10.13 -15.38
CA LEU A 260 10.34 9.34 -14.53
C LEU A 260 10.80 9.23 -13.05
N GLY A 261 11.68 10.13 -12.62
CA GLY A 261 12.25 10.13 -11.28
C GLY A 261 13.46 9.19 -11.13
N ALA A 262 13.66 8.65 -9.93
CA ALA A 262 14.83 7.85 -9.61
C ALA A 262 15.06 6.63 -10.53
N LYS A 263 14.01 6.06 -11.12
CA LYS A 263 14.12 4.92 -12.05
C LYS A 263 14.70 5.27 -13.42
N SER A 264 14.66 6.55 -13.81
CA SER A 264 15.23 7.05 -15.08
C SER A 264 16.43 7.98 -14.86
N GLY A 265 16.76 8.30 -13.61
CA GLY A 265 17.84 9.21 -13.24
C GLY A 265 17.42 10.68 -13.18
N GLU A 266 16.26 11.05 -13.72
CA GLU A 266 15.77 12.42 -13.78
C GLU A 266 14.27 12.49 -13.51
N GLY A 267 13.82 13.53 -12.75
CA GLY A 267 12.41 13.75 -12.40
C GLY A 267 12.18 15.14 -11.82
N PHE A 268 11.63 15.26 -10.62
CA PHE A 268 11.68 16.49 -9.82
C PHE A 268 13.10 16.79 -9.37
N TYR A 269 13.89 15.73 -9.17
CA TYR A 269 15.31 15.75 -8.80
C TYR A 269 16.11 14.92 -9.79
N SER A 270 17.41 15.21 -9.86
CA SER A 270 18.38 14.33 -10.53
C SER A 270 18.86 13.25 -9.59
N TRP A 271 18.95 12.01 -10.08
CA TRP A 271 19.26 10.82 -9.31
C TRP A 271 20.43 10.04 -9.92
N THR A 272 21.38 9.66 -9.10
CA THR A 272 22.30 8.56 -9.38
C THR A 272 21.87 7.31 -8.63
N ALA A 273 22.40 6.15 -8.97
CA ALA A 273 22.13 4.92 -8.23
C ALA A 273 22.50 5.07 -6.73
N GLU A 274 23.59 5.79 -6.45
CA GLU A 274 24.07 6.05 -5.09
C GLU A 274 23.10 6.97 -4.31
N THR A 275 22.71 8.11 -4.90
CA THR A 275 21.79 9.06 -4.23
C THR A 275 20.40 8.48 -4.03
N ALA A 276 19.91 7.68 -4.99
CA ALA A 276 18.65 6.95 -4.84
C ALA A 276 18.71 5.91 -3.71
N ALA A 277 19.78 5.12 -3.65
CA ALA A 277 19.98 4.15 -2.57
C ALA A 277 20.11 4.83 -1.20
N ALA A 278 20.82 5.96 -1.11
CA ALA A 278 20.95 6.73 0.12
C ALA A 278 19.59 7.30 0.59
N ALA A 279 18.78 7.82 -0.34
CA ALA A 279 17.44 8.31 -0.03
C ALA A 279 16.52 7.20 0.48
N MET A 280 16.58 6.00 -0.12
CA MET A 280 15.83 4.83 0.34
C MET A 280 16.24 4.42 1.76
N ARG A 281 17.55 4.27 2.02
CA ARG A 281 18.04 3.94 3.38
C ARG A 281 17.56 4.95 4.41
N LYS A 282 17.75 6.24 4.14
CA LYS A 282 17.29 7.31 5.04
C LYS A 282 15.79 7.25 5.31
N ARG A 283 14.98 6.98 4.28
CA ARG A 283 13.53 6.80 4.44
C ARG A 283 13.23 5.64 5.39
N ASP A 284 13.83 4.48 5.14
CA ASP A 284 13.54 3.26 5.87
C ASP A 284 14.02 3.35 7.34
N GLU A 285 15.18 3.97 7.58
CA GLU A 285 15.67 4.29 8.93
C GLU A 285 14.73 5.25 9.67
N THR A 286 14.27 6.30 8.99
CA THR A 286 13.33 7.27 9.58
C THR A 286 12.01 6.61 9.93
N ILE A 287 11.49 5.74 9.07
CA ILE A 287 10.25 4.99 9.33
C ILE A 287 10.43 4.11 10.58
N ARG A 288 11.48 3.29 10.64
CA ARG A 288 11.76 2.43 11.80
C ARG A 288 11.84 3.24 13.10
N HIS A 289 12.60 4.31 13.10
CA HIS A 289 12.71 5.19 14.27
C HIS A 289 11.37 5.78 14.73
N LEU A 290 10.51 6.21 13.79
CA LEU A 290 9.19 6.77 14.12
C LEU A 290 8.17 5.71 14.56
N THR A 291 8.35 4.46 14.16
CA THR A 291 7.41 3.36 14.43
C THR A 291 7.85 2.44 15.58
N GLY A 292 8.99 2.74 16.22
CA GLY A 292 9.54 1.93 17.33
C GLY A 292 10.04 0.56 16.89
N SER A 293 10.26 0.32 15.59
CA SER A 293 10.71 -0.97 15.07
C SER A 293 12.22 -1.23 15.31
N ASP A 294 12.93 -0.31 15.97
CA ASP A 294 14.36 -0.43 16.31
C ASP A 294 14.60 -1.03 17.71
N GLU A 295 13.56 -1.33 18.49
CA GLU A 295 13.70 -1.78 19.90
C GLU A 295 13.78 -3.31 20.06
N ASP A 296 13.67 -4.09 18.97
CA ASP A 296 13.63 -5.58 19.00
C ASP A 296 14.87 -6.24 18.35
N GLU A 297 16.07 -5.63 18.38
CA GLU A 297 17.34 -6.30 18.05
C GLU A 297 18.19 -6.63 19.29
#